data_79cbf5e094bd50fa3e83f331bf80f190
#
_entry.id   79cbf5e094bd50fa3e83f331bf80f190
#
_cell.length_a   1.000
_cell.length_b   1.000
_cell.length_c   1.000
_cell.angle_alpha   90.00
_cell.angle_beta   90.00
_cell.angle_gamma   90.00
#
_symmetry.space_group_name_H-M   'P 1'
#
loop_
_entity.id
_entity.type
_entity.pdbx_description
1 polymer ?
#
loop_
_entity_poly.entity_id
_entity_poly.type
_entity_poly.pdbx_seq_one_letter_code
_entity_poly.pdbx_strand_id
1 'polypeptide(L)'
;MCRIISIANQKGGVGKTTTAMNVGVALRLTGKRVLLIDLDPQANLSTYLGFTNDEGEPIDDLPTISHLMMVAIGQGKKLTDVKQYIRHNELNDIDYIPSDINLANADCYLAGALSRETVLKRMLTKELISDYDYIIIDCLPSLGVLLMNALVASNGIIIPVQAQKFAFDGLGMLNSIFDQVKATLKPELSLIGVLPTMVDHTNASKRVIEQLKEAYPDELFNTVIHRATEATESTNKHRSLCLYKNRLGEEYKAVAEEIIRREVTA
;
A
#
# COMPACT_ATOMS: atom_id res chain seq x y z
N MET A 1 -12.32 -7.39 13.31
CA MET A 1 -12.68 -6.28 12.40
C MET A 1 -11.56 -6.13 11.38
N CYS A 2 -11.87 -6.02 10.10
CA CYS A 2 -10.82 -5.84 9.07
C CYS A 2 -10.11 -4.49 9.23
N ARG A 3 -8.79 -4.48 9.10
CA ARG A 3 -7.95 -3.26 9.14
C ARG A 3 -7.49 -2.93 7.72
N ILE A 4 -7.79 -1.73 7.27
CA ILE A 4 -7.40 -1.22 5.96
C ILE A 4 -6.24 -0.24 6.15
N ILE A 5 -5.09 -0.53 5.54
CA ILE A 5 -3.84 0.21 5.71
C ILE A 5 -3.34 0.67 4.35
N SER A 6 -3.14 1.98 4.19
CA SER A 6 -2.47 2.54 3.00
C SER A 6 -0.97 2.63 3.22
N ILE A 7 -0.21 2.20 2.21
CA ILE A 7 1.24 2.42 2.15
C ILE A 7 1.48 3.60 1.21
N ALA A 8 1.78 4.77 1.74
CA ALA A 8 1.82 5.99 0.95
C ALA A 8 3.05 6.85 1.23
N ASN A 9 3.59 7.44 0.19
CA ASN A 9 4.56 8.53 0.21
C ASN A 9 4.55 9.20 -1.16
N GLN A 10 4.63 10.53 -1.19
CA GLN A 10 4.73 11.31 -2.44
C GLN A 10 6.00 11.00 -3.22
N LYS A 11 7.10 10.66 -2.55
CA LYS A 11 8.37 10.37 -3.18
C LYS A 11 8.35 8.99 -3.86
N GLY A 12 8.76 8.95 -5.13
CA GLY A 12 8.99 7.70 -5.85
C GLY A 12 10.20 6.94 -5.31
N GLY A 13 10.20 5.61 -5.46
CA GLY A 13 11.36 4.78 -5.13
C GLY A 13 11.69 4.61 -3.65
N VAL A 14 10.79 4.96 -2.73
CA VAL A 14 10.99 4.79 -1.27
C VAL A 14 10.63 3.40 -0.75
N GLY A 15 10.24 2.48 -1.64
CA GLY A 15 9.88 1.11 -1.26
C GLY A 15 8.41 0.91 -0.86
N LYS A 16 7.47 1.74 -1.34
CA LYS A 16 6.02 1.55 -1.08
C LYS A 16 5.55 0.16 -1.50
N THR A 17 5.68 -0.16 -2.77
CA THR A 17 5.28 -1.45 -3.35
C THR A 17 5.95 -2.63 -2.67
N THR A 18 7.27 -2.54 -2.43
CA THR A 18 8.02 -3.58 -1.72
C THR A 18 7.48 -3.76 -0.29
N THR A 19 7.13 -2.65 0.37
CA THR A 19 6.54 -2.69 1.72
C THR A 19 5.14 -3.29 1.69
N ALA A 20 4.26 -2.86 0.76
CA ALA A 20 2.91 -3.38 0.62
C ALA A 20 2.91 -4.90 0.42
N MET A 21 3.73 -5.38 -0.54
CA MET A 21 3.89 -6.81 -0.83
C MET A 21 4.38 -7.59 0.39
N ASN A 22 5.49 -7.16 0.99
CA ASN A 22 6.14 -7.97 2.02
C ASN A 22 5.45 -7.87 3.38
N VAL A 23 4.86 -6.73 3.74
CA VAL A 23 3.99 -6.61 4.92
C VAL A 23 2.74 -7.48 4.75
N GLY A 24 2.11 -7.45 3.57
CA GLY A 24 0.94 -8.29 3.28
C GLY A 24 1.24 -9.78 3.46
N VAL A 25 2.32 -10.26 2.84
CA VAL A 25 2.74 -11.68 2.98
C VAL A 25 3.19 -12.00 4.40
N ALA A 26 3.89 -11.09 5.09
CA ALA A 26 4.28 -11.31 6.48
C ALA A 26 3.05 -11.45 7.40
N LEU A 27 2.02 -10.61 7.23
CA LEU A 27 0.74 -10.74 7.93
C LEU A 27 0.06 -12.08 7.59
N ARG A 28 0.07 -12.48 6.31
CA ARG A 28 -0.48 -13.79 5.88
C ARG A 28 0.22 -14.96 6.60
N LEU A 29 1.54 -14.89 6.76
CA LEU A 29 2.32 -15.91 7.48
C LEU A 29 1.99 -16.00 8.97
N THR A 30 1.38 -14.97 9.56
CA THR A 30 0.83 -15.02 10.94
C THR A 30 -0.58 -15.63 11.00
N GLY A 31 -1.10 -16.16 9.89
CA GLY A 31 -2.43 -16.76 9.79
C GLY A 31 -3.55 -15.77 9.51
N LYS A 32 -3.26 -14.52 9.16
CA LYS A 32 -4.26 -13.50 8.80
C LYS A 32 -4.71 -13.68 7.35
N ARG A 33 -5.97 -13.38 7.07
CA ARG A 33 -6.49 -13.27 5.70
C ARG A 33 -6.20 -11.87 5.19
N VAL A 34 -5.47 -11.76 4.09
CA VAL A 34 -4.94 -10.47 3.58
C VAL A 34 -5.33 -10.28 2.13
N LEU A 35 -5.83 -9.08 1.81
CA LEU A 35 -6.04 -8.60 0.44
C LEU A 35 -5.06 -7.46 0.15
N LEU A 36 -4.35 -7.54 -0.95
CA LEU A 36 -3.56 -6.44 -1.49
C LEU A 36 -4.36 -5.68 -2.55
N ILE A 37 -4.28 -4.37 -2.56
CA ILE A 37 -4.87 -3.53 -3.62
C ILE A 37 -3.77 -2.67 -4.22
N ASP A 38 -3.53 -2.85 -5.51
CA ASP A 38 -2.63 -1.97 -6.26
C ASP A 38 -3.41 -0.74 -6.72
N LEU A 39 -3.01 0.44 -6.24
CA LEU A 39 -3.64 1.72 -6.60
C LEU A 39 -2.65 2.64 -7.33
N ASP A 40 -1.63 2.07 -7.98
CA ASP A 40 -0.69 2.79 -8.83
C ASP A 40 -0.94 2.41 -10.30
N PRO A 41 -1.16 3.39 -11.22
CA PRO A 41 -1.28 3.11 -12.66
C PRO A 41 -0.07 2.40 -13.27
N GLN A 42 1.10 2.48 -12.62
CA GLN A 42 2.29 1.75 -13.05
C GLN A 42 2.21 0.25 -12.78
N ALA A 43 1.22 -0.21 -12.02
CA ALA A 43 0.94 -1.62 -11.73
C ALA A 43 2.15 -2.40 -11.19
N ASN A 44 3.03 -1.74 -10.40
CA ASN A 44 4.23 -2.35 -9.88
C ASN A 44 3.95 -3.50 -8.90
N LEU A 45 2.93 -3.38 -8.05
CA LEU A 45 2.51 -4.46 -7.15
C LEU A 45 1.90 -5.60 -7.95
N SER A 46 1.09 -5.27 -8.94
CA SER A 46 0.47 -6.24 -9.86
C SER A 46 1.53 -7.06 -10.60
N THR A 47 2.56 -6.39 -11.15
CA THR A 47 3.71 -7.04 -11.78
C THR A 47 4.51 -7.88 -10.78
N TYR A 48 4.73 -7.38 -9.56
CA TYR A 48 5.41 -8.16 -8.52
C TYR A 48 4.64 -9.44 -8.17
N LEU A 49 3.32 -9.43 -8.26
CA LEU A 49 2.46 -10.60 -8.07
C LEU A 49 2.30 -11.47 -9.32
N GLY A 50 3.03 -11.16 -10.41
CA GLY A 50 2.97 -11.93 -11.64
C GLY A 50 1.69 -11.74 -12.45
N PHE A 51 1.02 -10.58 -12.31
CA PHE A 51 -0.17 -10.24 -13.10
C PHE A 51 0.15 -9.92 -14.56
N THR A 52 1.40 -9.56 -14.86
CA THR A 52 1.86 -9.32 -16.24
C THR A 52 2.86 -10.38 -16.66
N ASN A 53 2.83 -10.73 -17.96
CA ASN A 53 3.85 -11.57 -18.61
C ASN A 53 5.17 -10.78 -18.81
N ASP A 54 6.20 -11.43 -19.37
CA ASP A 54 7.51 -10.82 -19.66
C ASP A 54 7.44 -9.65 -20.64
N GLU A 55 6.37 -9.54 -21.44
CA GLU A 55 6.09 -8.47 -22.40
C GLU A 55 5.34 -7.29 -21.73
N GLY A 56 4.95 -7.44 -20.45
CA GLY A 56 4.22 -6.43 -19.70
C GLY A 56 2.70 -6.46 -19.92
N GLU A 57 2.18 -7.50 -20.58
CA GLU A 57 0.76 -7.66 -20.82
C GLU A 57 0.08 -8.42 -19.67
N PRO A 58 -1.18 -8.08 -19.31
CA PRO A 58 -1.96 -8.83 -18.33
C PRO A 58 -2.08 -10.32 -18.69
N ILE A 59 -2.02 -11.19 -17.69
CA ILE A 59 -2.16 -12.65 -17.88
C ILE A 59 -3.62 -13.11 -18.06
N ASP A 60 -4.57 -12.22 -17.80
CA ASP A 60 -6.01 -12.48 -17.98
C ASP A 60 -6.74 -11.20 -18.41
N ASP A 61 -7.96 -11.38 -18.93
CA ASP A 61 -8.86 -10.29 -19.36
C ASP A 61 -9.86 -9.88 -18.26
N LEU A 62 -9.65 -10.32 -17.04
CA LEU A 62 -10.54 -9.97 -15.92
C LEU A 62 -10.33 -8.51 -15.54
N PRO A 63 -11.38 -7.84 -15.05
CA PRO A 63 -11.32 -6.42 -14.76
C PRO A 63 -10.36 -6.11 -13.58
N THR A 64 -9.76 -4.92 -13.63
CA THR A 64 -8.81 -4.37 -12.65
C THR A 64 -9.47 -3.34 -11.75
N ILE A 65 -8.69 -2.72 -10.85
CA ILE A 65 -9.16 -1.64 -9.96
C ILE A 65 -9.68 -0.43 -10.74
N SER A 66 -9.10 -0.09 -11.91
CA SER A 66 -9.54 1.02 -12.74
C SER A 66 -10.98 0.83 -13.23
N HIS A 67 -11.29 -0.36 -13.73
CA HIS A 67 -12.64 -0.72 -14.14
C HIS A 67 -13.63 -0.69 -12.96
N LEU A 68 -13.23 -1.23 -11.80
CA LEU A 68 -14.06 -1.22 -10.60
C LEU A 68 -14.40 0.21 -10.17
N MET A 69 -13.43 1.13 -10.21
CA MET A 69 -13.67 2.54 -9.88
C MET A 69 -14.62 3.22 -10.87
N MET A 70 -14.50 2.95 -12.18
CA MET A 70 -15.45 3.46 -13.19
C MET A 70 -16.87 2.95 -12.96
N VAL A 71 -17.02 1.66 -12.66
CA VAL A 71 -18.34 1.08 -12.33
C VAL A 71 -18.95 1.73 -11.08
N ALA A 72 -18.14 2.00 -10.07
CA ALA A 72 -18.58 2.62 -8.83
C ALA A 72 -19.13 4.05 -9.00
N ILE A 73 -18.77 4.75 -10.08
CA ILE A 73 -19.31 6.07 -10.43
C ILE A 73 -20.40 6.01 -11.52
N GLY A 74 -20.88 4.80 -11.84
CA GLY A 74 -21.93 4.60 -12.83
C GLY A 74 -21.45 4.53 -14.28
N GLN A 75 -20.15 4.40 -14.50
CA GLN A 75 -19.56 4.19 -15.84
C GLN A 75 -19.16 2.72 -16.01
N GLY A 76 -19.25 2.23 -17.23
CA GLY A 76 -18.89 0.85 -17.54
C GLY A 76 -19.98 -0.18 -17.22
N LYS A 77 -19.68 -1.45 -17.48
CA LYS A 77 -20.59 -2.58 -17.25
C LYS A 77 -20.59 -2.94 -15.76
N LYS A 78 -21.75 -2.82 -15.14
CA LYS A 78 -21.90 -3.18 -13.72
C LYS A 78 -21.64 -4.68 -13.53
N LEU A 79 -20.67 -5.00 -12.70
CA LEU A 79 -20.47 -6.34 -12.17
C LEU A 79 -21.30 -6.53 -10.89
N THR A 80 -21.79 -7.72 -10.69
CA THR A 80 -22.70 -8.04 -9.57
C THR A 80 -21.94 -8.32 -8.30
N ASP A 81 -20.64 -8.64 -8.39
CA ASP A 81 -19.82 -9.03 -7.24
C ASP A 81 -18.39 -8.47 -7.38
N VAL A 82 -17.92 -7.73 -6.36
CA VAL A 82 -16.55 -7.20 -6.27
C VAL A 82 -15.51 -8.32 -6.22
N LYS A 83 -15.87 -9.52 -5.79
CA LYS A 83 -14.96 -10.69 -5.75
C LYS A 83 -14.44 -11.08 -7.14
N GLN A 84 -15.12 -10.70 -8.22
CA GLN A 84 -14.67 -10.93 -9.60
C GLN A 84 -13.40 -10.13 -9.96
N TYR A 85 -13.03 -9.15 -9.16
CA TYR A 85 -11.79 -8.36 -9.31
C TYR A 85 -10.61 -8.95 -8.54
N ILE A 86 -10.86 -9.95 -7.69
CA ILE A 86 -9.85 -10.55 -6.83
C ILE A 86 -9.17 -11.70 -7.56
N ARG A 87 -7.85 -11.72 -7.54
CA ARG A 87 -7.00 -12.84 -7.95
C ARG A 87 -6.32 -13.43 -6.73
N HIS A 88 -6.05 -14.71 -6.79
CA HIS A 88 -5.20 -15.39 -5.82
C HIS A 88 -3.83 -15.65 -6.42
N ASN A 89 -2.77 -15.26 -5.71
CA ASN A 89 -1.41 -15.58 -6.09
C ASN A 89 -0.93 -16.79 -5.29
N GLU A 90 -0.88 -17.96 -5.93
CA GLU A 90 -0.50 -19.25 -5.33
C GLU A 90 0.93 -19.23 -4.75
N LEU A 91 1.85 -18.52 -5.41
CA LEU A 91 3.26 -18.48 -5.01
C LEU A 91 3.48 -17.79 -3.66
N ASN A 92 2.65 -16.80 -3.37
CA ASN A 92 2.72 -15.99 -2.16
C ASN A 92 1.55 -16.26 -1.19
N ASP A 93 0.60 -17.11 -1.58
CA ASP A 93 -0.62 -17.46 -0.85
C ASP A 93 -1.38 -16.20 -0.40
N ILE A 94 -1.64 -15.28 -1.35
CA ILE A 94 -2.26 -13.99 -1.04
C ILE A 94 -3.24 -13.54 -2.14
N ASP A 95 -4.33 -12.92 -1.73
CA ASP A 95 -5.31 -12.33 -2.62
C ASP A 95 -4.93 -10.90 -3.00
N TYR A 96 -5.27 -10.50 -4.24
CA TYR A 96 -4.99 -9.15 -4.70
C TYR A 96 -6.00 -8.65 -5.75
N ILE A 97 -6.17 -7.32 -5.81
CA ILE A 97 -6.84 -6.61 -6.89
C ILE A 97 -5.76 -5.87 -7.69
N PRO A 98 -5.53 -6.22 -8.96
CA PRO A 98 -4.49 -5.60 -9.76
C PRO A 98 -4.89 -4.22 -10.29
N SER A 99 -3.88 -3.42 -10.61
CA SER A 99 -3.98 -2.17 -11.34
C SER A 99 -3.71 -2.34 -12.83
N ASP A 100 -4.00 -1.29 -13.58
CA ASP A 100 -3.61 -1.12 -14.98
C ASP A 100 -3.40 0.36 -15.33
N ILE A 101 -2.87 0.62 -16.53
CA ILE A 101 -2.55 1.96 -17.01
C ILE A 101 -3.79 2.88 -17.12
N ASN A 102 -5.00 2.33 -17.25
CA ASN A 102 -6.22 3.13 -17.34
C ASN A 102 -6.50 3.91 -16.04
N LEU A 103 -5.94 3.45 -14.91
CA LEU A 103 -6.00 4.16 -13.64
C LEU A 103 -5.33 5.55 -13.71
N ALA A 104 -4.41 5.79 -14.64
CA ALA A 104 -3.80 7.11 -14.86
C ALA A 104 -4.83 8.19 -15.23
N ASN A 105 -5.99 7.80 -15.77
CA ASN A 105 -7.07 8.71 -16.11
C ASN A 105 -8.05 8.96 -14.94
N ALA A 106 -7.74 8.48 -13.73
CA ALA A 106 -8.66 8.59 -12.58
C ALA A 106 -9.06 10.01 -12.25
N ASP A 107 -8.14 10.97 -12.30
CA ASP A 107 -8.44 12.37 -12.04
C ASP A 107 -9.50 12.91 -13.05
N CYS A 108 -9.48 12.46 -14.31
CA CYS A 108 -10.44 12.82 -15.34
C CYS A 108 -11.84 12.26 -15.08
N TYR A 109 -11.95 10.91 -14.94
CA TYR A 109 -13.27 10.30 -14.82
C TYR A 109 -13.89 10.49 -13.43
N LEU A 110 -13.09 10.69 -12.39
CA LEU A 110 -13.58 11.04 -11.06
C LEU A 110 -13.93 12.51 -10.89
N ALA A 111 -13.46 13.43 -11.76
CA ALA A 111 -13.71 14.87 -11.61
C ALA A 111 -15.18 15.23 -11.49
N GLY A 112 -16.04 14.54 -12.25
CA GLY A 112 -17.49 14.77 -12.23
C GLY A 112 -18.26 13.87 -11.24
N ALA A 113 -17.60 12.99 -10.52
CA ALA A 113 -18.27 12.05 -9.63
C ALA A 113 -18.63 12.71 -8.29
N LEU A 114 -19.87 12.46 -7.81
CA LEU A 114 -20.28 12.87 -6.47
C LEU A 114 -19.44 12.14 -5.42
N SER A 115 -18.91 12.89 -4.45
CA SER A 115 -18.05 12.36 -3.37
C SER A 115 -16.91 11.51 -3.92
N ARG A 116 -16.24 12.01 -4.93
CA ARG A 116 -15.16 11.33 -5.67
C ARG A 116 -14.03 10.80 -4.79
N GLU A 117 -13.84 11.37 -3.62
CA GLU A 117 -12.84 10.97 -2.62
C GLU A 117 -13.23 9.69 -1.86
N THR A 118 -14.49 9.23 -1.99
CA THR A 118 -15.04 8.08 -1.26
C THR A 118 -15.31 6.86 -2.15
N VAL A 119 -14.93 6.91 -3.42
CA VAL A 119 -15.23 5.84 -4.39
C VAL A 119 -14.67 4.51 -3.93
N LEU A 120 -13.37 4.45 -3.59
CA LEU A 120 -12.73 3.23 -3.10
C LEU A 120 -13.41 2.71 -1.82
N LYS A 121 -13.73 3.59 -0.87
CA LYS A 121 -14.45 3.20 0.37
C LYS A 121 -15.79 2.54 0.07
N ARG A 122 -16.54 3.03 -0.92
CA ARG A 122 -17.84 2.44 -1.31
C ARG A 122 -17.71 1.09 -1.99
N MET A 123 -16.58 0.84 -2.64
CA MET A 123 -16.26 -0.44 -3.28
C MET A 123 -15.90 -1.53 -2.28
N LEU A 124 -15.27 -1.16 -1.17
CA LEU A 124 -14.92 -2.06 -0.07
C LEU A 124 -16.18 -2.34 0.77
N THR A 125 -17.09 -3.16 0.22
CA THR A 125 -18.36 -3.48 0.86
C THR A 125 -18.16 -4.27 2.17
N LYS A 126 -19.19 -4.30 3.02
CA LYS A 126 -19.12 -5.06 4.27
C LYS A 126 -18.87 -6.55 4.04
N GLU A 127 -19.46 -7.10 2.98
CA GLU A 127 -19.29 -8.50 2.56
C GLU A 127 -17.84 -8.79 2.19
N LEU A 128 -17.20 -7.90 1.40
CA LEU A 128 -15.79 -8.02 1.05
C LEU A 128 -14.89 -7.90 2.28
N ILE A 129 -15.10 -6.85 3.07
CA ILE A 129 -14.28 -6.58 4.27
C ILE A 129 -14.35 -7.75 5.27
N SER A 130 -15.49 -8.44 5.40
CA SER A 130 -15.64 -9.57 6.34
C SER A 130 -14.80 -10.78 5.99
N ASP A 131 -14.37 -10.91 4.74
CA ASP A 131 -13.53 -12.03 4.28
C ASP A 131 -12.05 -11.86 4.68
N TYR A 132 -11.64 -10.64 5.06
CA TYR A 132 -10.25 -10.31 5.36
C TYR A 132 -10.03 -9.76 6.76
N ASP A 133 -8.85 -10.03 7.30
CA ASP A 133 -8.38 -9.43 8.55
C ASP A 133 -7.61 -8.13 8.26
N TYR A 134 -6.90 -8.07 7.11
CA TYR A 134 -6.18 -6.90 6.63
C TYR A 134 -6.42 -6.65 5.14
N ILE A 135 -6.51 -5.37 4.77
CA ILE A 135 -6.44 -4.90 3.38
C ILE A 135 -5.29 -3.90 3.32
N ILE A 136 -4.30 -4.17 2.47
CA ILE A 136 -3.14 -3.29 2.27
C ILE A 136 -3.28 -2.62 0.90
N ILE A 137 -3.24 -1.29 0.87
CA ILE A 137 -3.34 -0.49 -0.35
C ILE A 137 -1.96 0.06 -0.70
N ASP A 138 -1.40 -0.35 -1.84
CA ASP A 138 -0.19 0.26 -2.39
C ASP A 138 -0.55 1.53 -3.15
N CYS A 139 -0.07 2.67 -2.69
CA CYS A 139 -0.44 3.98 -3.24
C CYS A 139 0.61 4.48 -4.24
N LEU A 140 0.13 5.15 -5.30
CA LEU A 140 0.98 5.86 -6.24
C LEU A 140 1.74 7.03 -5.57
N PRO A 141 2.87 7.50 -6.15
CA PRO A 141 3.62 8.65 -5.64
C PRO A 141 2.99 9.99 -6.08
N SER A 142 1.75 10.22 -5.71
CA SER A 142 0.96 11.42 -6.06
C SER A 142 0.11 11.86 -4.89
N LEU A 143 -0.26 13.13 -4.86
CA LEU A 143 -1.15 13.73 -3.87
C LEU A 143 -2.57 13.97 -4.42
N GLY A 144 -2.91 13.33 -5.55
CA GLY A 144 -4.19 13.47 -6.24
C GLY A 144 -5.35 12.72 -5.60
N VAL A 145 -6.47 12.62 -6.36
CA VAL A 145 -7.72 12.03 -5.90
C VAL A 145 -7.59 10.53 -5.52
N LEU A 146 -6.66 9.81 -6.14
CA LEU A 146 -6.42 8.40 -5.80
C LEU A 146 -5.84 8.24 -4.38
N LEU A 147 -4.88 9.09 -3.99
CA LEU A 147 -4.38 9.09 -2.62
C LEU A 147 -5.50 9.42 -1.63
N MET A 148 -6.33 10.43 -1.92
CA MET A 148 -7.48 10.77 -1.06
C MET A 148 -8.43 9.59 -0.93
N ASN A 149 -8.71 8.85 -2.01
CA ASN A 149 -9.51 7.62 -1.96
C ASN A 149 -8.88 6.55 -1.07
N ALA A 150 -7.57 6.34 -1.16
CA ALA A 150 -6.87 5.39 -0.31
C ALA A 150 -6.99 5.78 1.17
N LEU A 151 -6.73 7.04 1.52
CA LEU A 151 -6.81 7.54 2.90
C LEU A 151 -8.23 7.47 3.47
N VAL A 152 -9.24 7.86 2.68
CA VAL A 152 -10.66 7.81 3.12
C VAL A 152 -11.15 6.38 3.31
N ALA A 153 -10.64 5.42 2.53
CA ALA A 153 -10.94 4.01 2.68
C ALA A 153 -10.23 3.37 3.88
N SER A 154 -9.08 3.90 4.29
CA SER A 154 -8.19 3.28 5.28
C SER A 154 -8.56 3.59 6.73
N ASN A 155 -8.15 2.70 7.64
CA ASN A 155 -8.10 2.96 9.08
C ASN A 155 -6.81 3.66 9.47
N GLY A 156 -5.73 3.42 8.72
CA GLY A 156 -4.45 4.03 9.00
C GLY A 156 -3.50 4.03 7.81
N ILE A 157 -2.43 4.79 7.95
CA ILE A 157 -1.38 4.95 6.96
C ILE A 157 -0.03 4.53 7.53
N ILE A 158 0.79 3.84 6.72
CA ILE A 158 2.22 3.64 6.94
C ILE A 158 2.97 4.46 5.90
N ILE A 159 3.97 5.21 6.33
CA ILE A 159 4.77 6.07 5.45
C ILE A 159 6.19 5.50 5.36
N PRO A 160 6.54 4.75 4.30
CA PRO A 160 7.92 4.35 4.06
C PRO A 160 8.77 5.57 3.71
N VAL A 161 9.89 5.76 4.41
CA VAL A 161 10.80 6.88 4.22
C VAL A 161 12.21 6.38 3.99
N GLN A 162 12.75 6.65 2.81
CA GLN A 162 14.13 6.30 2.49
C GLN A 162 15.11 7.10 3.37
N ALA A 163 15.99 6.41 4.10
CA ALA A 163 16.94 7.02 5.04
C ALA A 163 18.13 7.71 4.31
N GLN A 164 17.82 8.72 3.49
CA GLN A 164 18.79 9.50 2.70
C GLN A 164 18.50 11.00 2.77
N LYS A 165 19.47 11.81 2.30
CA LYS A 165 19.27 13.25 2.13
C LYS A 165 17.94 13.53 1.40
N PHE A 166 17.21 14.54 1.82
CA PHE A 166 15.86 14.86 1.34
C PHE A 166 14.75 13.87 1.75
N ALA A 167 14.95 13.13 2.84
CA ALA A 167 13.94 12.21 3.39
C ALA A 167 12.64 12.93 3.77
N PHE A 168 12.74 14.18 4.21
CA PHE A 168 11.62 15.02 4.63
C PHE A 168 10.91 15.75 3.48
N ASP A 169 11.53 15.77 2.28
CA ASP A 169 10.90 16.37 1.11
C ASP A 169 9.60 15.63 0.78
N GLY A 170 8.51 16.35 0.69
CA GLY A 170 7.19 15.78 0.43
C GLY A 170 6.45 15.24 1.66
N LEU A 171 7.11 14.94 2.79
CA LEU A 171 6.39 14.53 4.01
C LEU A 171 5.44 15.63 4.50
N GLY A 172 5.86 16.89 4.44
CA GLY A 172 5.02 18.03 4.82
C GLY A 172 3.73 18.12 4.01
N MET A 173 3.79 17.90 2.68
CA MET A 173 2.61 17.91 1.83
C MET A 173 1.72 16.68 2.07
N LEU A 174 2.31 15.51 2.28
CA LEU A 174 1.55 14.29 2.61
C LEU A 174 0.85 14.46 3.96
N ASN A 175 1.53 14.98 4.99
CA ASN A 175 0.95 15.27 6.30
C ASN A 175 -0.20 16.29 6.18
N SER A 176 -0.06 17.33 5.36
CA SER A 176 -1.13 18.30 5.12
C SER A 176 -2.38 17.66 4.53
N ILE A 177 -2.24 16.75 3.55
CA ILE A 177 -3.37 16.00 3.00
C ILE A 177 -3.95 15.02 4.03
N PHE A 178 -3.11 14.32 4.78
CA PHE A 178 -3.53 13.44 5.86
C PHE A 178 -4.39 14.19 6.89
N ASP A 179 -3.91 15.34 7.36
CA ASP A 179 -4.63 16.18 8.32
C ASP A 179 -5.95 16.72 7.74
N GLN A 180 -5.96 17.12 6.48
CA GLN A 180 -7.16 17.56 5.79
C GLN A 180 -8.20 16.44 5.69
N VAL A 181 -7.79 15.23 5.27
CA VAL A 181 -8.67 14.06 5.20
C VAL A 181 -9.20 13.71 6.59
N LYS A 182 -8.34 13.70 7.60
CA LYS A 182 -8.72 13.44 9.00
C LYS A 182 -9.72 14.46 9.53
N ALA A 183 -9.51 15.73 9.24
CA ALA A 183 -10.40 16.80 9.71
C ALA A 183 -11.78 16.81 9.04
N THR A 184 -11.89 16.35 7.77
CA THR A 184 -13.10 16.57 6.97
C THR A 184 -13.83 15.29 6.55
N LEU A 185 -13.11 14.21 6.24
CA LEU A 185 -13.66 13.02 5.60
C LEU A 185 -13.54 11.75 6.45
N LYS A 186 -12.49 11.65 7.26
CA LYS A 186 -12.17 10.43 8.01
C LYS A 186 -11.52 10.74 9.36
N PRO A 187 -12.28 11.21 10.37
CA PRO A 187 -11.72 11.59 11.70
C PRO A 187 -10.96 10.48 12.41
N GLU A 188 -11.35 9.21 12.16
CA GLU A 188 -10.71 8.03 12.72
C GLU A 188 -9.43 7.57 11.99
N LEU A 189 -9.00 8.27 10.94
CA LEU A 189 -7.75 7.96 10.23
C LEU A 189 -6.55 8.18 11.17
N SER A 190 -5.68 7.19 11.28
CA SER A 190 -4.50 7.24 12.14
C SER A 190 -3.19 7.11 11.36
N LEU A 191 -2.13 7.72 11.84
CA LEU A 191 -0.77 7.42 11.40
C LEU A 191 -0.29 6.19 12.18
N ILE A 192 -0.26 5.02 11.53
CA ILE A 192 0.24 3.77 12.15
C ILE A 192 1.74 3.89 12.39
N GLY A 193 2.46 4.47 11.42
CA GLY A 193 3.85 4.78 11.63
C GLY A 193 4.62 5.21 10.40
N VAL A 194 5.81 5.73 10.66
CA VAL A 194 6.84 6.06 9.68
C VAL A 194 7.86 4.94 9.67
N LEU A 195 8.05 4.29 8.52
CA LEU A 195 8.96 3.15 8.36
C LEU A 195 10.25 3.58 7.65
N PRO A 196 11.40 3.60 8.34
CA PRO A 196 12.68 3.85 7.68
C PRO A 196 13.04 2.72 6.72
N THR A 197 13.28 3.06 5.45
CA THR A 197 13.61 2.09 4.40
C THR A 197 14.96 2.38 3.78
N MET A 198 15.53 1.37 3.11
CA MET A 198 16.82 1.45 2.43
C MET A 198 17.94 2.02 3.32
N VAL A 199 17.87 1.68 4.59
CA VAL A 199 18.86 2.07 5.60
C VAL A 199 20.20 1.45 5.25
N ASP A 200 21.26 2.24 5.33
CA ASP A 200 22.66 1.79 5.16
C ASP A 200 23.50 2.19 6.38
N HIS A 201 24.77 1.79 6.38
CA HIS A 201 25.67 2.06 7.49
C HIS A 201 26.31 3.46 7.48
N THR A 202 25.88 4.36 6.58
CA THR A 202 26.44 5.71 6.45
C THR A 202 25.99 6.63 7.60
N ASN A 203 26.83 7.63 7.89
CA ASN A 203 26.46 8.66 8.86
C ASN A 203 25.24 9.49 8.39
N ALA A 204 25.04 9.60 7.09
CA ALA A 204 23.86 10.28 6.53
C ALA A 204 22.58 9.54 6.90
N SER A 205 22.55 8.20 6.73
CA SER A 205 21.41 7.37 7.09
C SER A 205 21.08 7.44 8.58
N LYS A 206 22.11 7.38 9.44
CA LYS A 206 21.95 7.51 10.90
C LYS A 206 21.32 8.85 11.31
N ARG A 207 21.81 9.97 10.73
CA ARG A 207 21.27 11.31 11.00
C ARG A 207 19.79 11.42 10.60
N VAL A 208 19.42 10.84 9.45
CA VAL A 208 18.01 10.85 9.00
C VAL A 208 17.13 10.08 9.98
N ILE A 209 17.59 8.93 10.48
CA ILE A 209 16.84 8.15 11.49
C ILE A 209 16.68 8.94 12.78
N GLU A 210 17.73 9.63 13.26
CA GLU A 210 17.65 10.52 14.44
C GLU A 210 16.62 11.64 14.22
N GLN A 211 16.66 12.31 13.08
CA GLN A 211 15.68 13.34 12.72
C GLN A 211 14.24 12.80 12.64
N LEU A 212 14.06 11.59 12.07
CA LEU A 212 12.74 10.94 12.04
C LEU A 212 12.25 10.62 13.46
N LYS A 213 13.14 10.20 14.36
CA LYS A 213 12.81 9.92 15.75
C LYS A 213 12.40 11.19 16.53
N GLU A 214 13.01 12.32 16.22
CA GLU A 214 12.61 13.61 16.78
C GLU A 214 11.25 14.09 16.24
N ALA A 215 11.00 13.88 14.93
CA ALA A 215 9.78 14.34 14.28
C ALA A 215 8.56 13.42 14.54
N TYR A 216 8.79 12.13 14.77
CA TYR A 216 7.76 11.09 14.94
C TYR A 216 8.11 10.19 16.13
N PRO A 217 8.17 10.71 17.37
CA PRO A 217 8.67 9.97 18.54
C PRO A 217 7.86 8.71 18.85
N ASP A 218 6.55 8.75 18.64
CA ASP A 218 5.62 7.65 18.93
C ASP A 218 5.30 6.80 17.70
N GLU A 219 5.37 7.41 16.50
CA GLU A 219 4.97 6.76 15.25
C GLU A 219 6.15 6.14 14.49
N LEU A 220 7.41 6.48 14.81
CA LEU A 220 8.53 5.82 14.13
C LEU A 220 8.55 4.33 14.45
N PHE A 221 8.63 3.48 13.39
CA PHE A 221 8.84 2.05 13.59
C PHE A 221 10.20 1.79 14.25
N ASN A 222 10.23 0.87 15.22
CA ASN A 222 11.47 0.38 15.81
C ASN A 222 12.27 -0.45 14.81
N THR A 223 11.55 -1.16 13.96
CA THR A 223 12.13 -1.94 12.86
C THR A 223 12.48 -1.02 11.69
N VAL A 224 13.64 -1.23 11.09
CA VAL A 224 14.08 -0.54 9.88
C VAL A 224 14.30 -1.54 8.74
N ILE A 225 14.08 -1.13 7.50
CA ILE A 225 14.34 -1.97 6.32
C ILE A 225 15.67 -1.53 5.70
N HIS A 226 16.64 -2.43 5.68
CA HIS A 226 17.96 -2.14 5.13
C HIS A 226 17.96 -2.18 3.59
N ARG A 227 18.95 -1.51 3.01
CA ARG A 227 19.22 -1.60 1.57
C ARG A 227 19.87 -2.95 1.27
N ALA A 228 19.29 -3.69 0.32
CA ALA A 228 19.86 -4.95 -0.15
C ALA A 228 19.36 -5.27 -1.58
N THR A 229 20.16 -6.03 -2.32
CA THR A 229 19.88 -6.43 -3.71
C THR A 229 18.78 -7.47 -3.82
N GLU A 230 18.54 -8.22 -2.74
CA GLU A 230 17.49 -9.22 -2.62
C GLU A 230 16.09 -8.65 -2.90
N ALA A 231 15.89 -7.36 -2.65
CA ALA A 231 14.61 -6.69 -2.98
C ALA A 231 14.32 -6.74 -4.48
N THR A 232 15.32 -6.46 -5.33
CA THR A 232 15.19 -6.54 -6.79
C THR A 232 15.02 -7.98 -7.25
N GLU A 233 15.79 -8.90 -6.70
CA GLU A 233 15.65 -10.32 -7.04
C GLU A 233 14.28 -10.89 -6.69
N SER A 234 13.72 -10.47 -5.56
CA SER A 234 12.40 -10.84 -5.09
C SER A 234 11.31 -10.41 -6.09
N THR A 235 11.40 -9.19 -6.62
CA THR A 235 10.48 -8.69 -7.65
C THR A 235 10.59 -9.51 -8.93
N ASN A 236 11.81 -9.76 -9.41
CA ASN A 236 12.04 -10.55 -10.62
C ASN A 236 11.57 -12.01 -10.51
N LYS A 237 11.52 -12.54 -9.30
CA LYS A 237 11.03 -13.90 -9.01
C LYS A 237 9.54 -13.93 -8.68
N HIS A 238 8.84 -12.81 -8.69
CA HIS A 238 7.42 -12.67 -8.30
C HIS A 238 7.13 -13.27 -6.92
N ARG A 239 8.10 -13.22 -5.99
CA ARG A 239 8.02 -13.92 -4.72
C ARG A 239 8.49 -13.06 -3.58
N SER A 240 7.66 -12.95 -2.52
CA SER A 240 7.96 -12.16 -1.33
C SER A 240 9.27 -12.57 -0.65
N LEU A 241 10.00 -11.57 -0.17
CA LEU A 241 11.20 -11.74 0.68
C LEU A 241 10.92 -12.57 1.92
N CYS A 242 9.70 -12.50 2.45
CA CYS A 242 9.29 -13.24 3.66
C CYS A 242 9.27 -14.77 3.47
N LEU A 243 9.27 -15.25 2.23
CA LEU A 243 9.27 -16.68 1.89
C LEU A 243 10.68 -17.25 1.69
N TYR A 244 11.71 -16.44 1.88
CA TYR A 244 13.12 -16.86 1.83
C TYR A 244 13.79 -16.64 3.18
N LYS A 245 14.86 -17.39 3.42
CA LYS A 245 15.73 -17.12 4.56
C LYS A 245 16.71 -16.00 4.21
N ASN A 246 16.32 -14.75 4.45
CA ASN A 246 17.13 -13.58 4.22
C ASN A 246 16.81 -12.49 5.25
N ARG A 247 17.72 -11.51 5.39
CA ARG A 247 17.58 -10.42 6.36
C ARG A 247 16.33 -9.56 6.12
N LEU A 248 16.08 -9.14 4.89
CA LEU A 248 14.94 -8.26 4.58
C LEU A 248 13.60 -8.93 4.88
N GLY A 249 13.48 -10.23 4.61
CA GLY A 249 12.28 -11.00 4.95
C GLY A 249 12.02 -11.00 6.46
N GLU A 250 13.05 -11.18 7.29
CA GLU A 250 12.90 -11.11 8.74
C GLU A 250 12.57 -9.70 9.22
N GLU A 251 13.13 -8.66 8.59
CA GLU A 251 12.78 -7.26 8.88
C GLU A 251 11.31 -6.98 8.56
N TYR A 252 10.77 -7.43 7.42
CA TYR A 252 9.35 -7.25 7.09
C TYR A 252 8.42 -8.08 8.00
N LYS A 253 8.83 -9.26 8.45
CA LYS A 253 8.09 -10.02 9.47
C LYS A 253 8.03 -9.25 10.79
N ALA A 254 9.14 -8.66 11.22
CA ALA A 254 9.18 -7.82 12.41
C ALA A 254 8.30 -6.56 12.27
N VAL A 255 8.24 -5.94 11.09
CA VAL A 255 7.30 -4.84 10.81
C VAL A 255 5.85 -5.29 10.95
N ALA A 256 5.48 -6.45 10.40
CA ALA A 256 4.12 -6.99 10.52
C ALA A 256 3.74 -7.28 11.99
N GLU A 257 4.65 -7.84 12.77
CA GLU A 257 4.45 -8.02 14.21
C GLU A 257 4.29 -6.68 14.94
N GLU A 258 5.06 -5.66 14.55
CA GLU A 258 4.96 -4.34 15.15
C GLU A 258 3.62 -3.66 14.80
N ILE A 259 3.12 -3.83 13.56
CA ILE A 259 1.78 -3.39 13.17
C ILE A 259 0.72 -4.03 14.07
N ILE A 260 0.75 -5.35 14.24
CA ILE A 260 -0.22 -6.07 15.08
C ILE A 260 -0.18 -5.55 16.53
N ARG A 261 1.01 -5.30 17.10
CA ARG A 261 1.16 -4.75 18.46
C ARG A 261 0.57 -3.36 18.59
N ARG A 262 0.84 -2.46 17.63
CA ARG A 262 0.35 -1.07 17.63
C ARG A 262 -1.17 -1.01 17.56
N GLU A 263 -1.82 -1.97 16.91
CA GLU A 263 -3.28 -2.04 16.83
C GLU A 263 -3.96 -2.54 18.10
N VAL A 264 -3.28 -3.32 18.91
CA VAL A 264 -3.80 -3.78 20.21
C VAL A 264 -3.76 -2.67 21.26
N THR A 265 -2.87 -1.69 21.08
CA THR A 265 -2.66 -0.59 22.03
C THR A 265 -3.38 0.70 21.64
N ALA A 266 -3.97 0.79 20.45
CA ALA A 266 -4.74 1.92 19.93
C ALA A 266 -6.25 1.68 20.08
#